data_1e471684f666713d714542e84526d5ad
#
_entry.id   1e471684f666713d714542e84526d5ad
#
_cell.length_a   1.000
_cell.length_b   1.000
_cell.length_c   1.000
_cell.angle_alpha   90.00
_cell.angle_beta   90.00
_cell.angle_gamma   90.00
#
_symmetry.space_group_name_H-M   'P 1'
#
loop_
_entity.id
_entity.type
_entity.pdbx_description
1 polymer ?
#
loop_
_entity_poly.entity_id
_entity_poly.type
_entity_poly.pdbx_seq_one_letter_code
_entity_poly.pdbx_strand_id
1 'polypeptide(L)'
;MEKIGLTIPYKSAFTDVLFNIAAQGFEYIKVSYSGSGDDGCIDDVELIPTGCISIKDNEVLWKENKKVEHSEPNEELNDIIRNKSYDHVLNDAEDWWNNGGGGGTLYICTLDGTYHGDHYVNETITYDSTLTGKFGDI
;
A
#
# COMPACT_ATOMS: atom_id res chain seq x y z
N MET A 1 -15.17 5.53 14.74
CA MET A 1 -13.86 4.86 14.63
C MET A 1 -12.76 5.91 14.61
N GLU A 2 -11.79 5.80 15.49
CA GLU A 2 -10.68 6.75 15.52
C GLU A 2 -9.73 6.46 14.35
N LYS A 3 -9.28 7.53 13.72
CA LYS A 3 -8.26 7.42 12.68
C LYS A 3 -6.87 7.43 13.31
N ILE A 4 -5.96 6.68 12.72
CA ILE A 4 -4.60 6.52 13.21
C ILE A 4 -3.72 7.62 12.65
N GLY A 5 -2.96 8.27 13.52
CA GLY A 5 -1.97 9.28 13.13
C GLY A 5 -0.58 8.90 13.61
N LEU A 6 0.40 9.72 13.22
CA LEU A 6 1.77 9.55 13.66
C LEU A 6 1.96 10.12 15.07
N THR A 7 2.83 9.47 15.85
CA THR A 7 3.30 9.99 17.15
C THR A 7 4.68 10.62 17.03
N ILE A 8 5.20 10.69 15.81
CA ILE A 8 6.47 11.35 15.45
C ILE A 8 6.19 12.48 14.46
N PRO A 9 7.15 13.38 14.20
CA PRO A 9 6.93 14.46 13.23
C PRO A 9 6.60 13.96 11.83
N TYR A 10 5.66 14.61 11.16
CA TYR A 10 5.24 14.25 9.80
C TYR A 10 6.36 14.46 8.76
N LYS A 11 7.39 15.20 9.10
CA LYS A 11 8.57 15.41 8.24
C LYS A 11 9.62 14.31 8.35
N SER A 12 9.36 13.29 9.15
CA SER A 12 10.28 12.16 9.31
C SER A 12 10.43 11.38 8.02
N ALA A 13 11.55 10.66 7.88
CA ALA A 13 11.75 9.75 6.75
C ALA A 13 10.64 8.70 6.70
N PHE A 14 10.30 8.23 5.51
CA PHE A 14 9.19 7.29 5.37
C PHE A 14 9.43 5.98 6.13
N THR A 15 10.69 5.52 6.21
CA THR A 15 11.02 4.36 7.03
C THR A 15 10.67 4.57 8.50
N ASP A 16 10.91 5.77 9.03
CA ASP A 16 10.53 6.11 10.41
C ASP A 16 9.00 6.15 10.57
N VAL A 17 8.30 6.64 9.55
CA VAL A 17 6.84 6.62 9.51
C VAL A 17 6.33 5.19 9.58
N LEU A 18 6.92 4.28 8.80
CA LEU A 18 6.55 2.87 8.82
C LEU A 18 6.79 2.22 10.18
N PHE A 19 7.94 2.46 10.80
CA PHE A 19 8.23 1.94 12.14
C PHE A 19 7.27 2.50 13.19
N ASN A 20 6.86 3.76 13.06
CA ASN A 20 5.88 4.35 13.96
C ASN A 20 4.51 3.66 13.83
N ILE A 21 4.10 3.35 12.61
CA ILE A 21 2.86 2.60 12.36
C ILE A 21 2.97 1.20 12.96
N ALA A 22 4.11 0.52 12.79
CA ALA A 22 4.35 -0.78 13.37
C ALA A 22 4.26 -0.75 14.90
N ALA A 23 4.81 0.28 15.52
CA ALA A 23 4.77 0.46 16.97
C ALA A 23 3.34 0.65 17.49
N GLN A 24 2.44 1.10 16.66
CA GLN A 24 1.02 1.26 17.01
C GLN A 24 0.21 -0.02 16.78
N GLY A 25 0.84 -1.11 16.34
CA GLY A 25 0.20 -2.41 16.21
C GLY A 25 -0.26 -2.78 14.81
N PHE A 26 0.24 -2.11 13.77
CA PHE A 26 -0.12 -2.38 12.38
C PHE A 26 1.09 -2.88 11.61
N GLU A 27 1.00 -4.07 11.04
CA GLU A 27 2.10 -4.73 10.33
C GLU A 27 2.15 -4.37 8.85
N TYR A 28 0.99 -4.13 8.23
CA TYR A 28 0.90 -3.83 6.82
C TYR A 28 0.02 -2.63 6.53
N ILE A 29 0.37 -1.92 5.45
CA ILE A 29 -0.47 -0.87 4.89
C ILE A 29 -0.99 -1.42 3.56
N LYS A 30 -2.30 -1.46 3.40
CA LYS A 30 -2.95 -1.90 2.17
C LYS A 30 -3.36 -0.67 1.36
N VAL A 31 -2.81 -0.55 0.16
CA VAL A 31 -3.09 0.57 -0.75
C VAL A 31 -3.79 0.02 -1.99
N SER A 32 -5.03 0.45 -2.20
CA SER A 32 -5.80 0.07 -3.38
C SER A 32 -5.77 1.21 -4.39
N TYR A 33 -5.50 0.90 -5.65
CA TYR A 33 -5.38 1.91 -6.69
C TYR A 33 -6.02 1.45 -7.99
N SER A 34 -6.47 2.41 -8.78
CA SER A 34 -7.06 2.15 -10.09
C SER A 34 -6.85 3.35 -11.02
N GLY A 35 -6.94 3.10 -12.31
CA GLY A 35 -6.82 4.15 -13.30
C GLY A 35 -7.50 3.81 -14.60
N SER A 36 -7.88 4.84 -15.35
CA SER A 36 -8.43 4.71 -16.69
C SER A 36 -8.25 6.02 -17.45
N GLY A 37 -8.17 5.92 -18.77
CA GLY A 37 -7.85 7.08 -19.59
C GLY A 37 -6.45 7.57 -19.27
N ASP A 38 -6.31 8.85 -18.93
CA ASP A 38 -5.02 9.46 -18.59
C ASP A 38 -4.85 9.69 -17.09
N ASP A 39 -5.77 9.18 -16.27
CA ASP A 39 -5.78 9.41 -14.83
C ASP A 39 -5.65 8.12 -14.06
N GLY A 40 -4.77 8.14 -13.04
CA GLY A 40 -4.69 7.10 -12.04
C GLY A 40 -4.76 7.70 -10.65
N CYS A 41 -5.38 6.98 -9.73
CA CYS A 41 -5.51 7.44 -8.35
C CYS A 41 -5.43 6.28 -7.36
N ILE A 42 -5.10 6.63 -6.14
CA ILE A 42 -5.19 5.70 -5.02
C ILE A 42 -6.59 5.82 -4.46
N ASP A 43 -7.32 4.70 -4.47
CA ASP A 43 -8.73 4.67 -4.06
C ASP A 43 -8.87 4.60 -2.54
N ASP A 44 -7.99 3.83 -1.88
CA ASP A 44 -8.13 3.55 -0.46
C ASP A 44 -6.79 3.21 0.18
N VAL A 45 -6.64 3.57 1.45
CA VAL A 45 -5.50 3.23 2.28
C VAL A 45 -6.02 2.68 3.61
N GLU A 46 -5.63 1.46 3.94
CA GLU A 46 -6.03 0.80 5.18
C GLU A 46 -4.81 0.32 5.95
N LEU A 47 -4.89 0.37 7.27
CA LEU A 47 -3.86 -0.16 8.17
C LEU A 47 -4.30 -1.52 8.67
N ILE A 48 -3.46 -2.52 8.51
CA ILE A 48 -3.78 -3.92 8.85
C ILE A 48 -3.04 -4.32 10.12
N PRO A 49 -3.76 -4.76 11.16
CA PRO A 49 -3.14 -5.15 12.42
C PRO A 49 -2.13 -6.28 12.27
N THR A 50 -1.16 -6.33 13.18
CA THR A 50 -0.13 -7.35 13.23
C THR A 50 -0.73 -8.75 13.29
N GLY A 51 -0.20 -9.65 12.48
CA GLY A 51 -0.58 -11.06 12.49
C GLY A 51 -1.84 -11.40 11.68
N CYS A 52 -2.40 -10.46 10.92
CA CYS A 52 -3.60 -10.70 10.13
C CYS A 52 -3.32 -11.25 8.74
N ILE A 53 -2.17 -10.89 8.16
CA ILE A 53 -1.76 -11.42 6.86
C ILE A 53 -0.29 -11.84 6.89
N SER A 54 0.07 -12.69 5.96
CA SER A 54 1.46 -13.01 5.66
C SER A 54 1.66 -13.03 4.15
N ILE A 55 2.86 -12.69 3.69
CA ILE A 55 3.20 -12.73 2.27
C ILE A 55 4.27 -13.80 2.11
N LYS A 56 3.96 -14.82 1.32
CA LYS A 56 4.85 -15.95 1.09
C LYS A 56 4.71 -16.40 -0.36
N ASP A 57 5.86 -16.62 -1.03
CA ASP A 57 5.90 -17.09 -2.42
C ASP A 57 5.05 -16.21 -3.37
N ASN A 58 5.12 -14.89 -3.18
CA ASN A 58 4.35 -13.90 -3.93
C ASN A 58 2.82 -14.00 -3.73
N GLU A 59 2.38 -14.65 -2.68
CA GLU A 59 0.96 -14.71 -2.32
C GLU A 59 0.70 -14.00 -1.00
N VAL A 60 -0.39 -13.26 -0.96
CA VAL A 60 -0.90 -12.63 0.27
C VAL A 60 -1.89 -13.59 0.90
N LEU A 61 -1.54 -14.08 2.09
CA LEU A 61 -2.36 -15.05 2.81
C LEU A 61 -3.00 -14.37 4.01
N TRP A 62 -4.32 -14.38 4.05
CA TRP A 62 -5.09 -13.89 5.18
C TRP A 62 -5.25 -15.01 6.20
N LYS A 63 -5.02 -14.71 7.47
CA LYS A 63 -5.22 -15.69 8.53
C LYS A 63 -6.71 -15.90 8.75
N GLU A 64 -7.15 -17.14 8.58
CA GLU A 64 -8.52 -17.54 8.82
C GLU A 64 -8.88 -17.33 10.30
N ASN A 65 -10.17 -17.11 10.54
CA ASN A 65 -10.75 -16.98 11.89
C ASN A 65 -10.33 -15.72 12.64
N LYS A 66 -9.55 -14.82 12.04
CA LYS A 66 -9.38 -13.51 12.62
C LYS A 66 -10.34 -12.53 11.96
N LYS A 67 -11.19 -11.94 12.79
CA LYS A 67 -11.98 -10.80 12.37
C LYS A 67 -11.00 -9.63 12.21
N VAL A 68 -10.66 -9.32 10.97
CA VAL A 68 -9.70 -8.26 10.68
C VAL A 68 -10.41 -6.92 10.83
N GLU A 69 -10.05 -6.16 11.84
CA GLU A 69 -10.48 -4.79 11.97
C GLU A 69 -9.42 -3.90 11.35
N HIS A 70 -9.69 -3.47 10.11
CA HIS A 70 -8.82 -2.50 9.45
C HIS A 70 -9.03 -1.14 10.09
N SER A 71 -7.94 -0.40 10.24
CA SER A 71 -8.00 0.98 10.69
C SER A 71 -7.62 1.91 9.55
N GLU A 72 -8.15 3.11 9.58
CA GLU A 72 -7.84 4.12 8.58
C GLU A 72 -6.80 5.10 9.11
N PRO A 73 -5.85 5.56 8.27
CA PRO A 73 -4.97 6.65 8.65
C PRO A 73 -5.74 7.97 8.71
N ASN A 74 -5.28 8.91 9.54
CA ASN A 74 -5.84 10.25 9.51
C ASN A 74 -5.43 10.94 8.20
N GLU A 75 -5.96 12.14 7.94
CA GLU A 75 -5.75 12.84 6.68
C GLU A 75 -4.26 13.06 6.36
N GLU A 76 -3.48 13.52 7.33
CA GLU A 76 -2.06 13.80 7.12
C GLU A 76 -1.27 12.52 6.82
N LEU A 77 -1.50 11.47 7.59
CA LEU A 77 -0.84 10.18 7.36
C LEU A 77 -1.28 9.56 6.03
N ASN A 78 -2.56 9.66 5.70
CA ASN A 78 -3.09 9.19 4.44
C ASN A 78 -2.39 9.86 3.25
N ASP A 79 -2.18 11.17 3.32
CA ASP A 79 -1.48 11.91 2.27
C ASP A 79 -0.02 11.46 2.13
N ILE A 80 0.67 11.23 3.23
CA ILE A 80 2.05 10.73 3.21
C ILE A 80 2.11 9.36 2.52
N ILE A 81 1.24 8.45 2.91
CA ILE A 81 1.22 7.09 2.34
C ILE A 81 0.89 7.14 0.85
N ARG A 82 -0.10 7.93 0.45
CA ARG A 82 -0.49 8.08 -0.96
C ARG A 82 0.64 8.65 -1.79
N ASN A 83 1.28 9.72 -1.33
CA ASN A 83 2.36 10.36 -2.07
C ASN A 83 3.58 9.46 -2.21
N LYS A 84 3.99 8.80 -1.15
CA LYS A 84 5.14 7.89 -1.20
C LYS A 84 4.86 6.66 -2.05
N SER A 85 3.67 6.08 -1.94
CA SER A 85 3.29 4.93 -2.76
C SER A 85 3.25 5.29 -4.24
N TYR A 86 2.68 6.44 -4.57
CA TYR A 86 2.60 6.89 -5.96
C TYR A 86 3.99 7.20 -6.51
N ASP A 87 4.76 8.03 -5.81
CA ASP A 87 6.04 8.53 -6.32
C ASP A 87 7.11 7.44 -6.44
N HIS A 88 7.13 6.46 -5.52
CA HIS A 88 8.20 5.47 -5.46
C HIS A 88 7.84 4.09 -5.99
N VAL A 89 6.58 3.81 -6.20
CA VAL A 89 6.13 2.49 -6.68
C VAL A 89 5.25 2.64 -7.92
N LEU A 90 4.12 3.30 -7.78
CA LEU A 90 3.08 3.28 -8.82
C LEU A 90 3.43 4.11 -10.04
N ASN A 91 4.22 5.15 -9.87
CA ASN A 91 4.66 6.00 -10.99
C ASN A 91 5.57 5.23 -11.97
N ASP A 92 6.32 4.25 -11.46
CA ASP A 92 7.22 3.41 -12.27
C ASP A 92 6.58 2.09 -12.69
N ALA A 93 5.35 1.81 -12.26
CA ALA A 93 4.63 0.61 -12.66
C ALA A 93 4.13 0.72 -14.11
N GLU A 94 3.81 -0.43 -14.71
CA GLU A 94 3.25 -0.46 -16.06
C GLU A 94 1.97 0.38 -16.15
N ASP A 95 1.64 0.82 -17.35
CA ASP A 95 0.57 1.78 -17.70
C ASP A 95 -0.82 1.44 -17.17
N TRP A 96 -1.00 1.45 -15.86
CA TRP A 96 -2.29 1.17 -15.22
C TRP A 96 -3.26 2.36 -15.29
N TRP A 97 -2.75 3.55 -15.61
CA TRP A 97 -3.52 4.80 -15.68
C TRP A 97 -3.78 5.24 -17.12
N ASN A 98 -3.38 4.44 -18.10
CA ASN A 98 -3.43 4.80 -19.53
C ASN A 98 -4.28 3.81 -20.31
N ASN A 99 -4.79 4.22 -21.48
CA ASN A 99 -5.57 3.38 -22.41
C ASN A 99 -6.77 2.71 -21.71
N GLY A 100 -6.78 1.39 -21.64
CA GLY A 100 -7.84 0.63 -20.99
C GLY A 100 -7.83 0.67 -19.47
N GLY A 101 -6.84 1.32 -18.88
CA GLY A 101 -6.70 1.43 -17.45
C GLY A 101 -6.06 0.21 -16.81
N GLY A 102 -6.12 0.16 -15.50
CA GLY A 102 -5.54 -0.92 -14.71
C GLY A 102 -5.70 -0.61 -13.23
N GLY A 103 -4.91 -1.25 -12.41
CA GLY A 103 -4.91 -1.02 -10.98
C GLY A 103 -4.30 -2.15 -10.21
N GLY A 104 -4.64 -2.25 -8.94
CA GLY A 104 -4.16 -3.31 -8.09
C GLY A 104 -4.25 -3.00 -6.62
N THR A 105 -3.56 -3.81 -5.85
CA THR A 105 -3.45 -3.67 -4.40
C THR A 105 -1.99 -3.80 -4.00
N LEU A 106 -1.50 -2.82 -3.25
CA LEU A 106 -0.13 -2.79 -2.75
C LEU A 106 -0.16 -3.02 -1.24
N TYR A 107 0.67 -3.94 -0.76
CA TYR A 107 0.86 -4.22 0.67
C TYR A 107 2.26 -3.78 1.06
N ILE A 108 2.35 -2.86 2.01
CA ILE A 108 3.63 -2.34 2.51
C ILE A 108 3.87 -2.89 3.90
N CYS A 109 4.97 -3.61 4.09
CA CYS A 109 5.37 -4.12 5.41
C CYS A 109 5.97 -2.98 6.22
N THR A 110 5.40 -2.70 7.39
CA THR A 110 5.86 -1.62 8.24
C THR A 110 7.13 -1.95 9.02
N LEU A 111 7.47 -3.25 9.12
CA LEU A 111 8.63 -3.70 9.90
C LEU A 111 9.95 -3.53 9.14
N ASP A 112 9.94 -3.73 7.82
CA ASP A 112 11.16 -3.68 7.02
C ASP A 112 11.06 -2.81 5.77
N GLY A 113 9.89 -2.22 5.52
CA GLY A 113 9.67 -1.36 4.37
C GLY A 113 9.52 -2.08 3.04
N THR A 114 9.48 -3.41 3.03
CA THR A 114 9.24 -4.16 1.80
C THR A 114 7.80 -3.99 1.34
N TYR A 115 7.56 -4.10 0.05
CA TYR A 115 6.21 -4.06 -0.48
C TYR A 115 5.98 -5.19 -1.48
N HIS A 116 4.71 -5.57 -1.59
CA HIS A 116 4.23 -6.56 -2.54
C HIS A 116 2.93 -6.06 -3.11
N GLY A 117 2.80 -6.05 -4.42
CA GLY A 117 1.59 -5.57 -5.07
C GLY A 117 1.15 -6.50 -6.20
N ASP A 118 -0.14 -6.75 -6.25
CA ASP A 118 -0.78 -7.41 -7.38
C ASP A 118 -1.25 -6.30 -8.33
N HIS A 119 -0.68 -6.29 -9.53
CA HIS A 119 -0.87 -5.22 -10.50
C HIS A 119 -1.45 -5.77 -11.79
N TYR A 120 -2.35 -5.04 -12.41
CA TYR A 120 -2.91 -5.43 -13.69
C TYR A 120 -3.05 -4.23 -14.63
N VAL A 121 -2.94 -4.50 -15.91
CA VAL A 121 -3.16 -3.53 -16.98
C VAL A 121 -4.20 -4.11 -17.93
N ASN A 122 -5.24 -3.35 -18.23
CA ASN A 122 -6.29 -3.73 -19.16
C ASN A 122 -5.93 -3.31 -20.58
N GLU A 123 -5.86 -4.30 -21.45
CA GLU A 123 -5.74 -4.09 -22.89
C GLU A 123 -6.74 -5.03 -23.56
N THR A 124 -6.47 -5.47 -24.80
CA THR A 124 -7.29 -6.49 -25.47
C THR A 124 -7.32 -7.78 -24.64
N ILE A 125 -6.20 -8.07 -23.97
CA ILE A 125 -6.07 -9.13 -22.99
C ILE A 125 -5.56 -8.47 -21.69
N THR A 126 -6.14 -8.84 -20.55
CA THR A 126 -5.67 -8.32 -19.26
C THR A 126 -4.33 -8.96 -18.88
N TYR A 127 -3.36 -8.15 -18.56
CA TYR A 127 -2.04 -8.59 -18.12
C TYR A 127 -1.91 -8.36 -16.62
N ASP A 128 -1.56 -9.43 -15.90
CA ASP A 128 -1.29 -9.38 -14.47
C ASP A 128 0.22 -9.39 -14.23
N SER A 129 0.65 -8.63 -13.24
CA SER A 129 2.04 -8.63 -12.81
C SER A 129 2.14 -8.42 -11.30
N THR A 130 3.33 -8.67 -10.75
CA THR A 130 3.58 -8.49 -9.32
C THR A 130 4.60 -7.38 -9.13
N LEU A 131 4.27 -6.45 -8.25
CA LEU A 131 5.19 -5.38 -7.84
C LEU A 131 5.86 -5.78 -6.55
N THR A 132 7.20 -5.77 -6.53
CA THR A 132 7.96 -6.08 -5.32
C THR A 132 9.13 -5.14 -5.19
N GLY A 133 9.56 -4.91 -3.98
CA GLY A 133 10.70 -4.05 -3.70
C GLY A 133 10.75 -3.61 -2.25
N LYS A 134 11.51 -2.57 -2.00
CA LYS A 134 11.69 -2.03 -0.65
C LYS A 134 11.81 -0.52 -0.70
N PHE A 135 11.10 0.16 0.19
CA PHE A 135 11.30 1.59 0.41
C PHE A 135 12.63 1.82 1.12
N GLY A 136 13.42 2.74 0.60
CA GLY A 136 14.63 3.21 1.26
C GLY A 136 14.36 4.39 2.17
N ASP A 137 15.42 5.03 2.63
CA ASP A 137 15.35 6.25 3.42
C ASP A 137 14.98 7.43 2.52
N ILE A 138 13.70 7.81 2.53
CA ILE A 138 13.15 8.85 1.67
C ILE A 138 12.28 9.85 2.44
#